data_634c350eb827abb503c63e1adde2fa50
#
_entry.id   634c350eb827abb503c63e1adde2fa50
#
_cell.length_a   1.000
_cell.length_b   1.000
_cell.length_c   1.000
_cell.angle_alpha   90.00
_cell.angle_beta   90.00
_cell.angle_gamma   90.00
#
_symmetry.space_group_name_H-M   'P 1'
#
loop_
_entity.id
_entity.type
_entity.pdbx_description
1 polymer ?
#
loop_
_entity_poly.entity_id
_entity_poly.type
_entity_poly.pdbx_seq_one_letter_code
_entity_poly.pdbx_strand_id
1 'polypeptide(L)'
;MNLKPIFNILFIALLFLSHIGSSRAGDVGVADISWQELSIEEKEQYLSESSQNTNLPISQRVSATIELGRFSGANAIIAVGRASRSAEPKLRLAAVQAASQWQGRAKWDVVSPLLDDHSESVRAAAVRALIPIWKDLPETHQSYLEQSADIYLQNLPETLEADLERSWFYSAQNDLLKSEKIYQQLNYQYSDPRISLGYVQVLSHHQKYEEANLILLEHLTTFPNNANLHYRLAFTYHKLELNELSSWHFFMAYDNAPNNTKMGYAYAISIRKAEPNKAIEVLTKVYSIEPDPSYLYAKCYTLLMAKKDASACLSLLKTVAHEYVATELMQRY
;
A
#
# COMPACT_ATOMS: atom_id res chain seq x y z
N MET A 1 -27.85 -15.32 -23.47
CA MET A 1 -26.81 -14.40 -24.01
C MET A 1 -25.76 -14.22 -22.93
N ASN A 2 -24.55 -14.77 -23.16
CA ASN A 2 -23.49 -14.89 -22.16
C ASN A 2 -22.72 -13.58 -22.01
N LEU A 3 -22.80 -12.96 -20.84
CA LEU A 3 -21.88 -11.91 -20.41
C LEU A 3 -20.83 -12.56 -19.50
N LYS A 4 -19.60 -12.72 -19.99
CA LYS A 4 -18.44 -13.12 -19.22
C LYS A 4 -17.92 -11.92 -18.41
N PRO A 5 -17.52 -12.10 -17.15
CA PRO A 5 -16.98 -11.03 -16.32
C PRO A 5 -15.52 -10.73 -16.69
N ILE A 6 -15.22 -9.45 -16.86
CA ILE A 6 -13.85 -8.90 -16.96
C ILE A 6 -13.35 -8.69 -15.53
N PHE A 7 -12.85 -9.75 -14.92
CA PHE A 7 -12.09 -9.67 -13.66
C PHE A 7 -10.98 -10.72 -13.71
N ASN A 8 -9.84 -10.35 -14.28
CA ASN A 8 -8.58 -11.07 -14.08
C ASN A 8 -7.41 -10.30 -14.71
N ILE A 9 -6.99 -9.21 -14.10
CA ILE A 9 -5.67 -8.62 -14.35
C ILE A 9 -5.11 -8.21 -12.99
N LEU A 10 -4.68 -9.18 -12.19
CA LEU A 10 -3.82 -8.90 -11.02
C LEU A 10 -3.05 -10.12 -10.47
N PHE A 11 -2.89 -11.20 -11.24
CA PHE A 11 -2.10 -12.36 -10.77
C PHE A 11 -1.46 -13.15 -11.90
N ILE A 12 -0.73 -12.50 -12.84
CA ILE A 12 0.17 -13.20 -13.77
C ILE A 12 1.41 -12.32 -14.00
N ALA A 13 2.30 -12.27 -13.03
CA ALA A 13 3.64 -11.70 -13.20
C ALA A 13 4.75 -12.55 -12.55
N LEU A 14 4.47 -13.80 -12.17
CA LEU A 14 5.44 -14.61 -11.42
C LEU A 14 5.83 -15.93 -12.09
N LEU A 15 5.50 -16.17 -13.37
CA LEU A 15 5.77 -17.48 -14.02
C LEU A 15 6.41 -17.43 -15.43
N PHE A 16 7.08 -16.35 -15.83
CA PHE A 16 7.75 -16.33 -17.14
C PHE A 16 9.25 -15.98 -17.09
N LEU A 17 9.99 -16.56 -16.16
CA LEU A 17 11.47 -16.45 -16.16
C LEU A 17 12.20 -17.79 -16.25
N SER A 18 11.57 -18.87 -16.73
CA SER A 18 12.23 -20.19 -16.77
C SER A 18 12.43 -20.79 -18.16
N HIS A 19 12.26 -20.07 -19.28
CA HIS A 19 12.62 -20.61 -20.59
C HIS A 19 13.19 -19.52 -21.50
N ILE A 20 14.50 -19.23 -21.36
CA ILE A 20 15.28 -18.68 -22.46
C ILE A 20 16.21 -19.78 -22.91
N GLY A 21 15.81 -20.43 -23.99
CA GLY A 21 16.60 -21.44 -24.67
C GLY A 21 17.89 -20.86 -25.26
N SER A 22 18.98 -21.60 -25.11
CA SER A 22 20.31 -21.32 -25.62
C SER A 22 20.33 -21.15 -27.14
N SER A 23 20.80 -20.02 -27.64
CA SER A 23 21.43 -19.91 -28.93
C SER A 23 22.85 -19.38 -28.71
N ARG A 24 23.82 -20.21 -29.06
CA ARG A 24 25.28 -19.92 -29.04
C ARG A 24 25.63 -18.82 -30.01
N ALA A 25 26.33 -17.79 -29.53
CA ALA A 25 27.41 -17.12 -30.25
C ALA A 25 28.28 -16.36 -29.25
N GLY A 26 29.57 -16.74 -29.11
CA GLY A 26 30.68 -15.88 -28.68
C GLY A 26 30.85 -15.70 -27.18
N ASP A 27 31.60 -16.59 -26.61
CA ASP A 27 32.41 -16.58 -25.40
C ASP A 27 32.83 -15.20 -24.88
N VAL A 28 32.25 -14.76 -23.76
CA VAL A 28 32.97 -14.15 -22.62
C VAL A 28 32.13 -14.52 -21.39
N GLY A 29 32.69 -15.31 -20.46
CA GLY A 29 32.00 -15.84 -19.29
C GLY A 29 31.54 -14.74 -18.33
N VAL A 30 30.24 -14.41 -18.41
CA VAL A 30 29.50 -13.78 -17.32
C VAL A 30 28.76 -14.92 -16.65
N ALA A 31 29.15 -15.25 -15.43
CA ALA A 31 28.41 -16.17 -14.59
C ALA A 31 26.95 -15.73 -14.55
N ASP A 32 26.01 -16.65 -14.77
CA ASP A 32 24.56 -16.43 -14.56
C ASP A 32 24.32 -16.19 -13.05
N ILE A 33 24.56 -14.94 -12.61
CA ILE A 33 24.22 -14.52 -11.25
C ILE A 33 22.69 -14.51 -11.18
N SER A 34 22.14 -15.31 -10.27
CA SER A 34 20.68 -15.34 -10.11
C SER A 34 20.19 -13.95 -9.64
N TRP A 35 18.99 -13.53 -10.09
CA TRP A 35 18.38 -12.27 -9.66
C TRP A 35 18.39 -12.07 -8.14
N GLN A 36 18.29 -13.17 -7.38
CA GLN A 36 18.27 -13.16 -5.91
C GLN A 36 19.63 -12.77 -5.30
N GLU A 37 20.72 -13.03 -6.00
CA GLU A 37 22.10 -12.77 -5.54
C GLU A 37 22.58 -11.36 -5.85
N LEU A 38 21.87 -10.63 -6.73
CA LEU A 38 22.21 -9.24 -7.05
C LEU A 38 21.99 -8.32 -5.85
N SER A 39 22.90 -7.38 -5.64
CA SER A 39 22.71 -6.26 -4.71
C SER A 39 21.54 -5.36 -5.13
N ILE A 40 21.10 -4.49 -4.23
CA ILE A 40 20.04 -3.52 -4.51
C ILE A 40 20.45 -2.60 -5.65
N GLU A 41 21.70 -2.14 -5.67
CA GLU A 41 22.27 -1.27 -6.70
C GLU A 41 22.33 -1.96 -8.07
N GLU A 42 22.75 -3.22 -8.10
CA GLU A 42 22.82 -4.01 -9.35
C GLU A 42 21.41 -4.28 -9.91
N LYS A 43 20.42 -4.55 -9.06
CA LYS A 43 19.01 -4.68 -9.46
C LYS A 43 18.46 -3.39 -10.05
N GLU A 44 18.71 -2.26 -9.38
CA GLU A 44 18.30 -0.95 -9.86
C GLU A 44 18.94 -0.62 -11.22
N GLN A 45 20.23 -0.87 -11.37
CA GLN A 45 20.94 -0.65 -12.63
C GLN A 45 20.36 -1.51 -13.76
N TYR A 46 20.20 -2.81 -13.53
CA TYR A 46 19.64 -3.75 -14.51
C TYR A 46 18.24 -3.32 -14.99
N LEU A 47 17.36 -2.94 -14.05
CA LEU A 47 16.02 -2.47 -14.38
C LEU A 47 16.05 -1.14 -15.15
N SER A 48 16.96 -0.23 -14.78
CA SER A 48 17.14 1.05 -15.46
C SER A 48 17.59 0.86 -16.91
N GLU A 49 18.55 -0.02 -17.14
CA GLU A 49 19.02 -0.39 -18.48
C GLU A 49 17.91 -1.07 -19.29
N SER A 50 17.21 -2.04 -18.70
CA SER A 50 16.08 -2.75 -19.33
C SER A 50 14.95 -1.81 -19.72
N SER A 51 14.58 -0.87 -18.86
CA SER A 51 13.56 0.15 -19.13
C SER A 51 13.89 1.01 -20.35
N GLN A 52 15.17 1.31 -20.55
CA GLN A 52 15.67 2.19 -21.63
C GLN A 52 16.05 1.44 -22.92
N ASN A 53 16.22 0.11 -22.88
CA ASN A 53 16.70 -0.67 -24.01
C ASN A 53 15.60 -0.81 -25.08
N THR A 54 15.72 -0.07 -26.18
CA THR A 54 14.78 -0.08 -27.30
C THR A 54 14.74 -1.39 -28.08
N ASN A 55 15.73 -2.27 -27.92
CA ASN A 55 15.73 -3.61 -28.53
C ASN A 55 14.84 -4.61 -27.77
N LEU A 56 14.45 -4.30 -26.53
CA LEU A 56 13.54 -5.14 -25.77
C LEU A 56 12.08 -4.86 -26.17
N PRO A 57 11.21 -5.89 -26.10
CA PRO A 57 9.78 -5.73 -26.27
C PRO A 57 9.22 -4.67 -25.32
N ILE A 58 8.23 -3.90 -25.77
CA ILE A 58 7.60 -2.84 -24.97
C ILE A 58 7.07 -3.35 -23.63
N SER A 59 6.56 -4.58 -23.56
CA SER A 59 6.08 -5.19 -22.33
C SER A 59 7.17 -5.38 -21.29
N GLN A 60 8.37 -5.79 -21.70
CA GLN A 60 9.52 -5.95 -20.79
C GLN A 60 10.00 -4.59 -20.28
N ARG A 61 10.08 -3.59 -21.15
CA ARG A 61 10.42 -2.21 -20.77
C ARG A 61 9.42 -1.63 -19.78
N VAL A 62 8.13 -1.85 -20.00
CA VAL A 62 7.03 -1.45 -19.11
C VAL A 62 7.20 -2.11 -17.74
N SER A 63 7.39 -3.43 -17.70
CA SER A 63 7.59 -4.16 -16.43
C SER A 63 8.81 -3.65 -15.66
N ALA A 64 9.95 -3.48 -16.35
CA ALA A 64 11.16 -2.94 -15.75
C ALA A 64 10.93 -1.52 -15.19
N THR A 65 10.19 -0.67 -15.93
CA THR A 65 9.87 0.69 -15.49
C THR A 65 9.01 0.67 -14.21
N ILE A 66 8.00 -0.19 -14.13
CA ILE A 66 7.12 -0.31 -12.96
C ILE A 66 7.92 -0.78 -11.72
N GLU A 67 8.77 -1.79 -11.90
CA GLU A 67 9.59 -2.33 -10.81
C GLU A 67 10.60 -1.30 -10.25
N LEU A 68 11.05 -0.34 -11.07
CA LEU A 68 11.89 0.78 -10.61
C LEU A 68 11.21 1.64 -9.54
N GLY A 69 9.88 1.59 -9.41
CA GLY A 69 9.17 2.27 -8.35
C GLY A 69 9.57 1.83 -6.93
N ARG A 70 10.12 0.64 -6.77
CA ARG A 70 10.64 0.11 -5.49
C ARG A 70 11.98 0.69 -5.08
N PHE A 71 12.64 1.43 -5.99
CA PHE A 71 13.94 2.02 -5.79
C PHE A 71 13.83 3.54 -5.75
N SER A 72 14.69 4.18 -4.99
CA SER A 72 14.76 5.65 -4.86
C SER A 72 16.14 6.22 -5.23
N GLY A 73 16.99 5.40 -5.83
CA GLY A 73 18.31 5.78 -6.29
C GLY A 73 18.27 6.66 -7.56
N ALA A 74 19.39 7.24 -7.89
CA ALA A 74 19.50 8.14 -9.04
C ALA A 74 19.15 7.44 -10.38
N ASN A 75 19.55 6.17 -10.53
CA ASN A 75 19.30 5.40 -11.75
C ASN A 75 17.79 5.19 -11.96
N ALA A 76 17.05 4.84 -10.90
CA ALA A 76 15.60 4.68 -10.94
C ALA A 76 14.91 6.00 -11.32
N ILE A 77 15.24 7.09 -10.63
CA ILE A 77 14.63 8.40 -10.87
C ILE A 77 14.88 8.87 -12.31
N ILE A 78 16.11 8.72 -12.82
CA ILE A 78 16.46 9.11 -14.20
C ILE A 78 15.73 8.24 -15.21
N ALA A 79 15.72 6.92 -15.03
CA ALA A 79 15.08 6.00 -15.97
C ALA A 79 13.56 6.20 -16.05
N VAL A 80 12.90 6.31 -14.90
CA VAL A 80 11.45 6.60 -14.82
C VAL A 80 11.14 8.00 -15.38
N GLY A 81 11.98 9.01 -15.08
CA GLY A 81 11.86 10.34 -15.67
C GLY A 81 12.06 10.38 -17.18
N ARG A 82 12.83 9.45 -17.77
CA ARG A 82 12.91 9.28 -19.24
C ARG A 82 11.68 8.57 -19.78
N ALA A 83 11.21 7.53 -19.08
CA ALA A 83 9.99 6.81 -19.45
C ALA A 83 8.75 7.71 -19.43
N SER A 84 8.66 8.69 -18.52
CA SER A 84 7.57 9.67 -18.48
C SER A 84 7.51 10.59 -19.71
N ARG A 85 8.61 10.71 -20.48
CA ARG A 85 8.68 11.50 -21.72
C ARG A 85 8.69 10.64 -22.98
N SER A 86 8.43 9.34 -22.86
CA SER A 86 8.40 8.42 -24.00
C SER A 86 7.28 8.76 -24.98
N ALA A 87 7.51 8.54 -26.28
CA ALA A 87 6.45 8.56 -27.27
C ALA A 87 5.35 7.52 -27.00
N GLU A 88 5.73 6.39 -26.34
CA GLU A 88 4.84 5.28 -26.04
C GLU A 88 3.97 5.55 -24.80
N PRO A 89 2.63 5.67 -24.92
CA PRO A 89 1.76 5.93 -23.77
C PRO A 89 1.87 4.88 -22.67
N LYS A 90 2.14 3.62 -23.03
CA LYS A 90 2.33 2.52 -22.06
C LYS A 90 3.54 2.76 -21.14
N LEU A 91 4.63 3.32 -21.67
CA LEU A 91 5.80 3.66 -20.86
C LEU A 91 5.54 4.89 -19.98
N ARG A 92 4.83 5.90 -20.49
CA ARG A 92 4.43 7.05 -19.66
C ARG A 92 3.52 6.61 -18.50
N LEU A 93 2.56 5.70 -18.79
CA LEU A 93 1.73 5.10 -17.73
C LEU A 93 2.55 4.30 -16.71
N ALA A 94 3.52 3.50 -17.19
CA ALA A 94 4.43 2.77 -16.32
C ALA A 94 5.26 3.70 -15.43
N ALA A 95 5.68 4.85 -15.96
CA ALA A 95 6.40 5.87 -15.20
C ALA A 95 5.52 6.46 -14.07
N VAL A 96 4.24 6.72 -14.33
CA VAL A 96 3.30 7.14 -13.29
C VAL A 96 3.16 6.07 -12.22
N GLN A 97 3.00 4.80 -12.61
CA GLN A 97 2.86 3.67 -11.68
C GLN A 97 4.12 3.51 -10.80
N ALA A 98 5.31 3.63 -11.39
CA ALA A 98 6.56 3.60 -10.64
C ALA A 98 6.64 4.76 -9.65
N ALA A 99 6.48 5.99 -10.13
CA ALA A 99 6.58 7.20 -9.32
C ALA A 99 5.47 7.29 -8.25
N SER A 100 4.33 6.59 -8.41
CA SER A 100 3.28 6.55 -7.40
C SER A 100 3.74 5.95 -6.06
N GLN A 101 4.77 5.09 -6.10
CA GLN A 101 5.39 4.47 -4.91
C GLN A 101 6.34 5.42 -4.17
N TRP A 102 6.78 6.49 -4.81
CA TRP A 102 7.70 7.46 -4.23
C TRP A 102 6.98 8.50 -3.36
N GLN A 103 7.77 9.26 -2.61
CA GLN A 103 7.31 10.37 -1.80
C GLN A 103 8.01 11.66 -2.22
N GLY A 104 7.41 12.80 -1.86
CA GLY A 104 8.02 14.11 -1.99
C GLY A 104 8.24 14.56 -3.44
N ARG A 105 9.33 15.33 -3.62
CA ARG A 105 9.58 16.08 -4.85
C ARG A 105 9.76 15.21 -6.09
N ALA A 106 10.45 14.06 -5.97
CA ALA A 106 10.70 13.19 -7.11
C ALA A 106 9.40 12.69 -7.78
N LYS A 107 8.38 12.36 -6.97
CA LYS A 107 7.05 12.01 -7.48
C LYS A 107 6.43 13.17 -8.25
N TRP A 108 6.44 14.36 -7.69
CA TRP A 108 5.89 15.55 -8.34
C TRP A 108 6.59 15.85 -9.66
N ASP A 109 7.93 15.93 -9.65
CA ASP A 109 8.73 16.31 -10.83
C ASP A 109 8.55 15.34 -12.02
N VAL A 110 8.30 14.06 -11.74
CA VAL A 110 8.08 13.03 -12.78
C VAL A 110 6.64 13.01 -13.26
N VAL A 111 5.66 13.16 -12.37
CA VAL A 111 4.24 12.92 -12.68
C VAL A 111 3.49 14.18 -13.08
N SER A 112 3.82 15.35 -12.51
CA SER A 112 3.06 16.58 -12.78
C SER A 112 3.03 16.99 -14.26
N PRO A 113 4.10 16.79 -15.09
CA PRO A 113 4.02 17.08 -16.52
C PRO A 113 3.01 16.18 -17.30
N LEU A 114 2.62 15.05 -16.70
CA LEU A 114 1.67 14.10 -17.30
C LEU A 114 0.21 14.42 -16.95
N LEU A 115 -0.04 15.47 -16.17
CA LEU A 115 -1.39 16.01 -15.97
C LEU A 115 -1.99 16.55 -17.26
N ASP A 116 -1.14 17.03 -18.19
CA ASP A 116 -1.53 17.53 -19.53
C ASP A 116 -1.20 16.53 -20.66
N ASP A 117 -1.00 15.25 -20.34
CA ASP A 117 -0.69 14.22 -21.34
C ASP A 117 -1.80 14.10 -22.40
N HIS A 118 -1.40 13.82 -23.64
CA HIS A 118 -2.36 13.59 -24.74
C HIS A 118 -3.26 12.38 -24.50
N SER A 119 -2.79 11.36 -23.79
CA SER A 119 -3.54 10.16 -23.42
C SER A 119 -4.37 10.40 -22.17
N GLU A 120 -5.69 10.23 -22.27
CA GLU A 120 -6.61 10.35 -21.14
C GLU A 120 -6.25 9.38 -20.00
N SER A 121 -5.86 8.14 -20.33
CA SER A 121 -5.47 7.14 -19.34
C SER A 121 -4.21 7.55 -18.56
N VAL A 122 -3.28 8.26 -19.19
CA VAL A 122 -2.07 8.77 -18.54
C VAL A 122 -2.44 9.97 -17.64
N ARG A 123 -3.26 10.92 -18.12
CA ARG A 123 -3.76 12.04 -17.29
C ARG A 123 -4.47 11.54 -16.05
N ALA A 124 -5.42 10.59 -16.21
CA ALA A 124 -6.16 9.99 -15.12
C ALA A 124 -5.23 9.33 -14.09
N ALA A 125 -4.24 8.58 -14.55
CA ALA A 125 -3.24 7.96 -13.67
C ALA A 125 -2.38 9.02 -12.95
N ALA A 126 -1.99 10.10 -13.62
CA ALA A 126 -1.20 11.18 -13.04
C ALA A 126 -1.95 11.89 -11.91
N VAL A 127 -3.22 12.23 -12.14
CA VAL A 127 -4.09 12.82 -11.11
C VAL A 127 -4.19 11.90 -9.90
N ARG A 128 -4.51 10.62 -10.10
CA ARG A 128 -4.60 9.62 -9.00
C ARG A 128 -3.30 9.46 -8.21
N ALA A 129 -2.17 9.52 -8.89
CA ALA A 129 -0.86 9.36 -8.26
C ALA A 129 -0.49 10.56 -7.38
N LEU A 130 -0.92 11.77 -7.73
CA LEU A 130 -0.56 13.01 -7.03
C LEU A 130 -1.52 13.39 -5.90
N ILE A 131 -2.80 13.01 -5.97
CA ILE A 131 -3.79 13.33 -4.92
C ILE A 131 -3.33 12.92 -3.51
N PRO A 132 -2.70 11.76 -3.26
CA PRO A 132 -2.27 11.39 -1.92
C PRO A 132 -1.26 12.35 -1.27
N ILE A 133 -0.51 13.10 -2.06
CA ILE A 133 0.46 14.08 -1.58
C ILE A 133 -0.08 15.52 -1.59
N TRP A 134 -1.37 15.72 -1.83
CA TRP A 134 -2.03 17.02 -1.92
C TRP A 134 -1.62 17.98 -0.79
N LYS A 135 -1.71 17.50 0.45
CA LYS A 135 -1.47 18.31 1.64
C LYS A 135 -0.01 18.80 1.79
N ASP A 136 0.90 18.07 1.16
CA ASP A 136 2.34 18.33 1.24
C ASP A 136 2.82 19.24 0.08
N LEU A 137 1.92 19.58 -0.87
CA LEU A 137 2.23 20.40 -2.02
C LEU A 137 2.15 21.89 -1.67
N PRO A 138 3.01 22.74 -2.29
CA PRO A 138 2.84 24.19 -2.28
C PRO A 138 1.50 24.58 -2.92
N GLU A 139 0.92 25.71 -2.50
CA GLU A 139 -0.38 26.19 -2.95
C GLU A 139 -0.51 26.30 -4.50
N THR A 140 0.56 26.74 -5.17
CA THR A 140 0.61 26.80 -6.62
C THR A 140 0.49 25.41 -7.30
N HIS A 141 1.09 24.39 -6.70
CA HIS A 141 1.00 23.00 -7.17
C HIS A 141 -0.37 22.40 -6.83
N GLN A 142 -0.94 22.73 -5.66
CA GLN A 142 -2.30 22.33 -5.32
C GLN A 142 -3.31 22.86 -6.34
N SER A 143 -3.25 24.16 -6.66
CA SER A 143 -4.15 24.78 -7.63
C SER A 143 -4.04 24.16 -9.03
N TYR A 144 -2.82 23.82 -9.47
CA TYR A 144 -2.62 23.15 -10.76
C TYR A 144 -3.20 21.73 -10.77
N LEU A 145 -2.96 20.96 -9.70
CA LEU A 145 -3.50 19.61 -9.56
C LEU A 145 -5.03 19.65 -9.43
N GLU A 146 -5.61 20.65 -8.77
CA GLU A 146 -7.04 20.84 -8.61
C GLU A 146 -7.76 20.98 -9.97
N GLN A 147 -7.24 21.81 -10.85
CA GLN A 147 -7.80 21.97 -12.19
C GLN A 147 -7.85 20.64 -12.96
N SER A 148 -6.74 19.87 -12.90
CA SER A 148 -6.67 18.57 -13.56
C SER A 148 -7.59 17.53 -12.90
N ALA A 149 -7.71 17.58 -11.57
CA ALA A 149 -8.60 16.72 -10.80
C ALA A 149 -10.07 17.01 -11.08
N ASP A 150 -10.46 18.28 -11.17
CA ASP A 150 -11.83 18.69 -11.50
C ASP A 150 -12.26 18.19 -12.88
N ILE A 151 -11.40 18.35 -13.90
CA ILE A 151 -11.65 17.80 -15.23
C ILE A 151 -11.80 16.29 -15.18
N TYR A 152 -10.93 15.62 -14.44
CA TYR A 152 -10.99 14.17 -14.28
C TYR A 152 -12.30 13.72 -13.62
N LEU A 153 -12.67 14.34 -12.49
CA LEU A 153 -13.88 13.98 -11.72
C LEU A 153 -15.18 14.25 -12.49
N GLN A 154 -15.22 15.32 -13.30
CA GLN A 154 -16.38 15.63 -14.17
C GLN A 154 -16.58 14.60 -15.28
N ASN A 155 -15.51 13.97 -15.76
CA ASN A 155 -15.56 12.95 -16.79
C ASN A 155 -15.80 11.53 -16.26
N LEU A 156 -15.81 11.33 -14.94
CA LEU A 156 -16.15 10.04 -14.37
C LEU A 156 -17.62 9.69 -14.61
N PRO A 157 -17.92 8.42 -14.96
CA PRO A 157 -19.31 7.97 -15.16
C PRO A 157 -20.12 8.02 -13.85
N GLU A 158 -21.44 7.88 -13.95
CA GLU A 158 -22.33 7.74 -12.79
C GLU A 158 -22.42 6.26 -12.39
N THR A 159 -21.40 5.80 -11.69
CA THR A 159 -21.31 4.40 -11.19
C THR A 159 -20.82 4.40 -9.74
N LEU A 160 -21.05 3.28 -9.04
CA LEU A 160 -20.55 3.08 -7.68
C LEU A 160 -19.03 3.30 -7.59
N GLU A 161 -18.28 2.73 -8.53
CA GLU A 161 -16.81 2.86 -8.58
C GLU A 161 -16.37 4.31 -8.71
N ALA A 162 -17.04 5.05 -9.58
CA ALA A 162 -16.75 6.47 -9.81
C ALA A 162 -17.09 7.34 -8.58
N ASP A 163 -18.18 7.04 -7.90
CA ASP A 163 -18.56 7.77 -6.69
C ASP A 163 -17.65 7.45 -5.50
N LEU A 164 -17.21 6.19 -5.37
CA LEU A 164 -16.16 5.82 -4.41
C LEU A 164 -14.87 6.59 -4.70
N GLU A 165 -14.52 6.75 -5.98
CA GLU A 165 -13.35 7.51 -6.39
C GLU A 165 -13.51 9.01 -6.11
N ARG A 166 -14.66 9.62 -6.45
CA ARG A 166 -14.96 11.02 -6.10
C ARG A 166 -14.83 11.26 -4.60
N SER A 167 -15.40 10.37 -3.79
CA SER A 167 -15.33 10.47 -2.32
C SER A 167 -13.91 10.40 -1.81
N TRP A 168 -13.10 9.48 -2.36
CA TRP A 168 -11.68 9.37 -2.02
C TRP A 168 -10.91 10.65 -2.37
N PHE A 169 -11.15 11.23 -3.54
CA PHE A 169 -10.53 12.49 -3.95
C PHE A 169 -10.85 13.63 -2.99
N TYR A 170 -12.14 13.87 -2.70
CA TYR A 170 -12.54 14.91 -1.76
C TYR A 170 -11.96 14.68 -0.37
N SER A 171 -11.90 13.44 0.10
CA SER A 171 -11.25 13.10 1.38
C SER A 171 -9.74 13.43 1.37
N ALA A 172 -9.03 13.13 0.30
CA ALA A 172 -7.61 13.43 0.16
C ALA A 172 -7.33 14.94 0.12
N GLN A 173 -8.19 15.70 -0.53
CA GLN A 173 -8.18 17.17 -0.56
C GLN A 173 -8.64 17.82 0.75
N ASN A 174 -9.04 17.01 1.75
CA ASN A 174 -9.62 17.45 3.02
C ASN A 174 -11.01 18.12 2.89
N ASP A 175 -11.70 17.96 1.74
CA ASP A 175 -13.10 18.34 1.59
C ASP A 175 -13.99 17.20 2.13
N LEU A 176 -13.91 17.03 3.45
CA LEU A 176 -14.58 15.92 4.14
C LEU A 176 -16.09 16.02 4.05
N LEU A 177 -16.65 17.23 3.90
CA LEU A 177 -18.11 17.40 3.78
C LEU A 177 -18.64 16.85 2.46
N LYS A 178 -17.97 17.12 1.35
CA LYS A 178 -18.37 16.53 0.07
C LYS A 178 -18.19 15.02 0.08
N SER A 179 -17.08 14.52 0.61
CA SER A 179 -16.82 13.09 0.74
C SER A 179 -17.90 12.40 1.61
N GLU A 180 -18.22 12.95 2.77
CA GLU A 180 -19.25 12.43 3.68
C GLU A 180 -20.62 12.34 2.99
N LYS A 181 -21.03 13.40 2.28
CA LYS A 181 -22.31 13.43 1.56
C LYS A 181 -22.42 12.30 0.51
N ILE A 182 -21.37 12.05 -0.23
CA ILE A 182 -21.36 10.97 -1.23
C ILE A 182 -21.43 9.61 -0.53
N TYR A 183 -20.63 9.38 0.51
CA TYR A 183 -20.69 8.11 1.26
C TYR A 183 -22.05 7.87 1.91
N GLN A 184 -22.74 8.91 2.43
CA GLN A 184 -24.10 8.78 2.95
C GLN A 184 -25.07 8.29 1.87
N GLN A 185 -25.00 8.86 0.66
CA GLN A 185 -25.84 8.43 -0.46
C GLN A 185 -25.51 6.99 -0.90
N LEU A 186 -24.23 6.65 -1.00
CA LEU A 186 -23.82 5.29 -1.36
C LEU A 186 -24.25 4.26 -0.31
N ASN A 187 -24.09 4.57 0.98
CA ASN A 187 -24.48 3.67 2.07
C ASN A 187 -25.99 3.39 2.10
N TYR A 188 -26.79 4.35 1.66
CA TYR A 188 -28.24 4.16 1.51
C TYR A 188 -28.61 3.28 0.31
N GLN A 189 -27.83 3.36 -0.78
CA GLN A 189 -28.16 2.70 -2.06
C GLN A 189 -27.55 1.32 -2.21
N TYR A 190 -26.39 1.08 -1.62
CA TYR A 190 -25.59 -0.12 -1.88
C TYR A 190 -25.11 -0.78 -0.59
N SER A 191 -25.11 -2.11 -0.59
CA SER A 191 -24.47 -2.91 0.46
C SER A 191 -23.10 -3.42 -0.04
N ASP A 192 -22.06 -2.56 0.07
CA ASP A 192 -20.69 -2.87 -0.33
C ASP A 192 -19.72 -2.48 0.79
N PRO A 193 -18.85 -3.41 1.27
CA PRO A 193 -17.91 -3.11 2.36
C PRO A 193 -16.96 -1.94 2.08
N ARG A 194 -16.66 -1.65 0.81
CA ARG A 194 -15.79 -0.52 0.43
C ARG A 194 -16.40 0.83 0.83
N ILE A 195 -17.72 0.94 0.77
CA ILE A 195 -18.45 2.15 1.17
C ILE A 195 -18.24 2.41 2.65
N SER A 196 -18.54 1.44 3.51
CA SER A 196 -18.39 1.60 4.95
C SER A 196 -16.94 1.84 5.36
N LEU A 197 -15.97 1.16 4.72
CA LEU A 197 -14.54 1.38 4.99
C LEU A 197 -14.10 2.82 4.65
N GLY A 198 -14.56 3.37 3.53
CA GLY A 198 -14.26 4.74 3.14
C GLY A 198 -15.03 5.76 4.02
N TYR A 199 -16.31 5.52 4.26
CA TYR A 199 -17.14 6.41 5.10
C TYR A 199 -16.61 6.52 6.52
N VAL A 200 -16.28 5.39 7.13
CA VAL A 200 -15.67 5.34 8.48
C VAL A 200 -14.33 6.09 8.54
N GLN A 201 -13.56 6.10 7.48
CA GLN A 201 -12.35 6.91 7.43
C GLN A 201 -12.66 8.41 7.53
N VAL A 202 -13.69 8.89 6.82
CA VAL A 202 -14.15 10.29 6.88
C VAL A 202 -14.69 10.62 8.28
N LEU A 203 -15.57 9.78 8.81
CA LEU A 203 -16.12 9.93 10.17
C LEU A 203 -15.02 9.95 11.24
N SER A 204 -14.00 9.12 11.10
CA SER A 204 -12.86 9.09 12.02
C SER A 204 -12.04 10.38 12.00
N HIS A 205 -11.92 11.06 10.85
CA HIS A 205 -11.33 12.40 10.78
C HIS A 205 -12.14 13.45 11.55
N HIS A 206 -13.46 13.29 11.57
CA HIS A 206 -14.38 14.12 12.37
C HIS A 206 -14.52 13.64 13.82
N GLN A 207 -13.79 12.62 14.25
CA GLN A 207 -13.89 11.97 15.57
C GLN A 207 -15.29 11.42 15.91
N LYS A 208 -16.12 11.16 14.88
CA LYS A 208 -17.47 10.58 15.01
C LYS A 208 -17.38 9.05 15.13
N TYR A 209 -16.72 8.55 16.18
CA TYR A 209 -16.42 7.12 16.30
C TYR A 209 -17.67 6.26 16.60
N GLU A 210 -18.64 6.79 17.32
CA GLU A 210 -19.90 6.10 17.59
C GLU A 210 -20.70 5.88 16.30
N GLU A 211 -20.81 6.91 15.45
CA GLU A 211 -21.47 6.82 14.15
C GLU A 211 -20.73 5.83 13.23
N ALA A 212 -19.41 5.88 13.22
CA ALA A 212 -18.57 4.94 12.49
C ALA A 212 -18.82 3.48 12.93
N ASN A 213 -18.98 3.24 14.25
CA ASN A 213 -19.27 1.91 14.76
C ASN A 213 -20.64 1.40 14.27
N LEU A 214 -21.68 2.24 14.27
CA LEU A 214 -23.01 1.84 13.80
C LEU A 214 -22.96 1.38 12.33
N ILE A 215 -22.28 2.12 11.46
CA ILE A 215 -22.12 1.77 10.05
C ILE A 215 -21.36 0.45 9.88
N LEU A 216 -20.28 0.25 10.63
CA LEU A 216 -19.49 -0.99 10.54
C LEU A 216 -20.28 -2.19 11.06
N LEU A 217 -21.05 -2.04 12.15
CA LEU A 217 -21.88 -3.10 12.69
C LEU A 217 -23.02 -3.47 11.73
N GLU A 218 -23.65 -2.48 11.08
CA GLU A 218 -24.66 -2.71 10.05
C GLU A 218 -24.10 -3.56 8.91
N HIS A 219 -22.95 -3.17 8.35
CA HIS A 219 -22.31 -3.93 7.27
C HIS A 219 -21.83 -5.33 7.71
N LEU A 220 -21.44 -5.50 8.97
CA LEU A 220 -21.10 -6.82 9.50
C LEU A 220 -22.29 -7.77 9.60
N THR A 221 -23.55 -7.29 9.62
CA THR A 221 -24.72 -8.17 9.52
C THR A 221 -24.78 -8.88 8.18
N THR A 222 -24.34 -8.22 7.11
CA THR A 222 -24.31 -8.77 5.75
C THR A 222 -22.97 -9.48 5.44
N PHE A 223 -21.87 -8.98 6.00
CA PHE A 223 -20.51 -9.49 5.74
C PHE A 223 -19.82 -9.90 7.04
N PRO A 224 -20.32 -10.91 7.79
CA PRO A 224 -19.89 -11.21 9.16
C PRO A 224 -18.42 -11.66 9.26
N ASN A 225 -17.83 -12.15 8.18
CA ASN A 225 -16.44 -12.62 8.14
C ASN A 225 -15.50 -11.65 7.41
N ASN A 226 -15.92 -10.39 7.20
CA ASN A 226 -15.06 -9.41 6.54
C ASN A 226 -13.98 -8.90 7.49
N ALA A 227 -12.74 -9.37 7.29
CA ALA A 227 -11.61 -9.02 8.13
C ALA A 227 -11.35 -7.50 8.21
N ASN A 228 -11.53 -6.77 7.10
CA ASN A 228 -11.30 -5.33 7.06
C ASN A 228 -12.35 -4.54 7.88
N LEU A 229 -13.62 -4.96 7.85
CA LEU A 229 -14.67 -4.35 8.68
C LEU A 229 -14.36 -4.57 10.17
N HIS A 230 -14.04 -5.79 10.58
CA HIS A 230 -13.63 -6.07 11.94
C HIS A 230 -12.40 -5.26 12.35
N TYR A 231 -11.39 -5.18 11.49
CA TYR A 231 -10.17 -4.41 11.74
C TYR A 231 -10.47 -2.92 11.97
N ARG A 232 -11.32 -2.32 11.16
CA ARG A 232 -11.73 -0.92 11.33
C ARG A 232 -12.55 -0.71 12.59
N LEU A 233 -13.51 -1.60 12.89
CA LEU A 233 -14.33 -1.54 14.09
C LEU A 233 -13.49 -1.69 15.38
N ALA A 234 -12.43 -2.51 15.34
CA ALA A 234 -11.49 -2.61 16.43
C ALA A 234 -10.79 -1.27 16.72
N PHE A 235 -10.37 -0.53 15.67
CA PHE A 235 -9.75 0.78 15.85
C PHE A 235 -10.72 1.83 16.39
N THR A 236 -11.97 1.85 15.93
CA THR A 236 -12.96 2.80 16.44
C THR A 236 -13.32 2.51 17.89
N TYR A 237 -13.45 1.24 18.29
CA TYR A 237 -13.60 0.86 19.70
C TYR A 237 -12.39 1.24 20.55
N HIS A 238 -11.16 1.08 20.01
CA HIS A 238 -9.94 1.53 20.70
C HIS A 238 -9.96 3.05 20.95
N LYS A 239 -10.43 3.85 19.98
CA LYS A 239 -10.58 5.31 20.14
C LYS A 239 -11.61 5.70 21.18
N LEU A 240 -12.62 4.85 21.42
CA LEU A 240 -13.63 4.99 22.46
C LEU A 240 -13.20 4.35 23.79
N GLU A 241 -11.95 3.88 23.89
CA GLU A 241 -11.40 3.21 25.08
C GLU A 241 -12.11 1.90 25.47
N LEU A 242 -12.92 1.34 24.57
CA LEU A 242 -13.64 0.07 24.73
C LEU A 242 -12.69 -1.10 24.40
N ASN A 243 -11.68 -1.30 25.25
CA ASN A 243 -10.53 -2.16 24.97
C ASN A 243 -10.89 -3.65 24.77
N GLU A 244 -11.88 -4.17 25.47
CA GLU A 244 -12.31 -5.56 25.33
C GLU A 244 -12.95 -5.81 23.96
N LEU A 245 -13.87 -4.92 23.53
CA LEU A 245 -14.50 -4.97 22.22
C LEU A 245 -13.44 -4.78 21.11
N SER A 246 -12.51 -3.84 21.31
CA SER A 246 -11.40 -3.62 20.40
C SER A 246 -10.58 -4.90 20.19
N SER A 247 -10.15 -5.54 21.27
CA SER A 247 -9.33 -6.76 21.21
C SER A 247 -10.09 -7.92 20.55
N TRP A 248 -11.39 -8.07 20.85
CA TRP A 248 -12.23 -9.07 20.22
C TRP A 248 -12.34 -8.88 18.70
N HIS A 249 -12.57 -7.63 18.24
CA HIS A 249 -12.65 -7.34 16.81
C HIS A 249 -11.29 -7.44 16.12
N PHE A 250 -10.17 -7.12 16.78
CA PHE A 250 -8.84 -7.42 16.23
C PHE A 250 -8.61 -8.93 16.10
N PHE A 251 -9.09 -9.73 17.06
CA PHE A 251 -9.06 -11.19 16.95
C PHE A 251 -9.86 -11.65 15.73
N MET A 252 -11.11 -11.20 15.56
CA MET A 252 -11.96 -11.56 14.43
C MET A 252 -11.33 -11.16 13.09
N ALA A 253 -10.68 -10.00 13.03
CA ALA A 253 -9.95 -9.57 11.83
C ALA A 253 -8.79 -10.53 11.49
N TYR A 254 -7.99 -10.90 12.50
CA TYR A 254 -6.87 -11.81 12.32
C TYR A 254 -7.33 -13.25 12.02
N ASP A 255 -8.38 -13.73 12.66
CA ASP A 255 -8.93 -15.08 12.43
C ASP A 255 -9.46 -15.25 10.99
N ASN A 256 -10.13 -14.21 10.46
CA ASN A 256 -10.61 -14.20 9.08
C ASN A 256 -9.52 -13.92 8.03
N ALA A 257 -8.35 -13.44 8.42
CA ALA A 257 -7.21 -13.18 7.55
C ALA A 257 -5.87 -13.54 8.23
N PRO A 258 -5.60 -14.83 8.53
CA PRO A 258 -4.50 -15.28 9.41
C PRO A 258 -3.10 -15.06 8.83
N ASN A 259 -2.99 -14.74 7.54
CA ASN A 259 -1.74 -14.40 6.87
C ASN A 259 -1.55 -12.88 6.69
N ASN A 260 -2.53 -12.07 7.13
CA ASN A 260 -2.37 -10.62 7.14
C ASN A 260 -1.58 -10.20 8.37
N THR A 261 -0.31 -9.89 8.15
CA THR A 261 0.65 -9.54 9.21
C THR A 261 0.25 -8.31 10.00
N LYS A 262 -0.37 -7.31 9.36
CA LYS A 262 -0.85 -6.08 10.01
C LYS A 262 -2.00 -6.37 10.98
N MET A 263 -2.93 -7.25 10.60
CA MET A 263 -4.04 -7.66 11.47
C MET A 263 -3.55 -8.51 12.64
N GLY A 264 -2.63 -9.46 12.39
CA GLY A 264 -1.99 -10.24 13.44
C GLY A 264 -1.21 -9.38 14.42
N TYR A 265 -0.44 -8.41 13.92
CA TYR A 265 0.27 -7.46 14.76
C TYR A 265 -0.69 -6.64 15.65
N ALA A 266 -1.74 -6.06 15.07
CA ALA A 266 -2.70 -5.26 15.82
C ALA A 266 -3.40 -6.09 16.91
N TYR A 267 -3.79 -7.34 16.60
CA TYR A 267 -4.33 -8.26 17.59
C TYR A 267 -3.34 -8.52 18.73
N ALA A 268 -2.11 -8.90 18.41
CA ALA A 268 -1.09 -9.16 19.43
C ALA A 268 -0.82 -7.95 20.33
N ILE A 269 -0.76 -6.74 19.75
CA ILE A 269 -0.58 -5.50 20.52
C ILE A 269 -1.77 -5.25 21.46
N SER A 270 -3.00 -5.52 21.00
CA SER A 270 -4.21 -5.29 21.81
C SER A 270 -4.28 -6.19 23.05
N ILE A 271 -3.79 -7.44 22.95
CA ILE A 271 -3.85 -8.43 24.04
C ILE A 271 -2.58 -8.55 24.87
N ARG A 272 -1.46 -7.92 24.49
CA ARG A 272 -0.13 -8.16 25.08
C ARG A 272 -0.05 -7.98 26.60
N LYS A 273 -0.90 -7.13 27.19
CA LYS A 273 -0.95 -6.90 28.64
C LYS A 273 -1.74 -8.01 29.36
N ALA A 274 -2.85 -8.43 28.79
CA ALA A 274 -3.75 -9.43 29.37
C ALA A 274 -3.27 -10.86 29.09
N GLU A 275 -2.81 -11.11 27.85
CA GLU A 275 -2.44 -12.44 27.35
C GLU A 275 -1.04 -12.42 26.69
N PRO A 276 0.03 -12.14 27.46
CA PRO A 276 1.36 -11.94 26.85
C PRO A 276 1.89 -13.19 26.12
N ASN A 277 1.55 -14.40 26.58
CA ASN A 277 1.97 -15.63 25.91
C ASN A 277 1.37 -15.76 24.51
N LYS A 278 0.07 -15.48 24.38
CA LYS A 278 -0.64 -15.49 23.12
C LYS A 278 -0.13 -14.40 22.18
N ALA A 279 0.12 -13.21 22.69
CA ALA A 279 0.69 -12.11 21.93
C ALA A 279 2.08 -12.48 21.36
N ILE A 280 2.95 -13.12 22.15
CA ILE A 280 4.28 -13.60 21.71
C ILE A 280 4.14 -14.65 20.59
N GLU A 281 3.21 -15.59 20.74
CA GLU A 281 2.92 -16.62 19.72
C GLU A 281 2.51 -15.97 18.38
N VAL A 282 1.54 -15.05 18.42
CA VAL A 282 1.06 -14.34 17.24
C VAL A 282 2.18 -13.49 16.61
N LEU A 283 2.95 -12.74 17.39
CA LEU A 283 4.07 -11.94 16.88
C LEU A 283 5.18 -12.81 16.27
N THR A 284 5.39 -14.02 16.80
CA THR A 284 6.34 -14.97 16.23
C THR A 284 5.88 -15.43 14.85
N LYS A 285 4.59 -15.77 14.69
CA LYS A 285 4.00 -16.14 13.41
C LYS A 285 4.04 -14.98 12.42
N VAL A 286 3.66 -13.79 12.85
CA VAL A 286 3.67 -12.57 12.00
C VAL A 286 5.07 -12.29 11.46
N TYR A 287 6.08 -12.33 12.33
CA TYR A 287 7.48 -12.13 11.92
C TYR A 287 7.99 -13.23 10.99
N SER A 288 7.51 -14.48 11.12
CA SER A 288 7.89 -15.55 10.20
C SER A 288 7.32 -15.39 8.80
N ILE A 289 6.17 -14.71 8.65
CA ILE A 289 5.53 -14.43 7.35
C ILE A 289 6.19 -13.21 6.70
N GLU A 290 6.40 -12.16 7.49
CA GLU A 290 7.01 -10.90 7.06
C GLU A 290 8.06 -10.47 8.08
N PRO A 291 9.36 -10.63 7.78
CA PRO A 291 10.46 -10.29 8.68
C PRO A 291 10.66 -8.78 8.83
N ASP A 292 9.66 -8.06 9.35
CA ASP A 292 9.76 -6.63 9.64
C ASP A 292 10.34 -6.40 11.04
N PRO A 293 11.38 -5.56 11.20
CA PRO A 293 11.99 -5.25 12.50
C PRO A 293 11.00 -4.75 13.56
N SER A 294 9.91 -4.09 13.16
CA SER A 294 8.88 -3.59 14.08
C SER A 294 8.11 -4.74 14.76
N TYR A 295 7.84 -5.82 14.05
CA TYR A 295 7.19 -7.01 14.62
C TYR A 295 8.11 -7.73 15.62
N LEU A 296 9.39 -7.82 15.27
CA LEU A 296 10.40 -8.38 16.19
C LEU A 296 10.58 -7.51 17.42
N TYR A 297 10.64 -6.19 17.27
CA TYR A 297 10.67 -5.26 18.40
C TYR A 297 9.47 -5.47 19.33
N ALA A 298 8.27 -5.55 18.81
CA ALA A 298 7.06 -5.77 19.60
C ALA A 298 7.09 -7.11 20.35
N LYS A 299 7.65 -8.15 19.73
CA LYS A 299 7.87 -9.46 20.38
C LYS A 299 8.85 -9.35 21.54
N CYS A 300 10.04 -8.75 21.32
CA CYS A 300 11.07 -8.58 22.38
C CYS A 300 10.51 -7.73 23.52
N TYR A 301 9.81 -6.64 23.20
CA TYR A 301 9.13 -5.81 24.20
C TYR A 301 8.13 -6.62 25.03
N THR A 302 7.31 -7.45 24.39
CA THR A 302 6.29 -8.26 25.09
C THR A 302 6.94 -9.31 25.98
N LEU A 303 8.07 -9.93 25.56
CA LEU A 303 8.85 -10.85 26.38
C LEU A 303 9.36 -10.16 27.65
N LEU A 304 9.99 -9.00 27.52
CA LEU A 304 10.52 -8.22 28.64
C LEU A 304 9.41 -7.79 29.60
N MET A 305 8.31 -7.23 29.07
CA MET A 305 7.15 -6.81 29.86
C MET A 305 6.56 -8.00 30.65
N ALA A 306 6.57 -9.21 30.07
CA ALA A 306 6.11 -10.44 30.73
C ALA A 306 7.16 -11.08 31.65
N LYS A 307 8.33 -10.44 31.85
CA LYS A 307 9.47 -10.94 32.61
C LYS A 307 9.97 -12.34 32.15
N LYS A 308 9.96 -12.52 30.80
CA LYS A 308 10.46 -13.73 30.14
C LYS A 308 11.84 -13.50 29.57
N ASP A 309 12.57 -14.58 29.31
CA ASP A 309 13.84 -14.48 28.60
C ASP A 309 13.65 -13.91 27.18
N ALA A 310 14.27 -12.76 26.96
CA ALA A 310 14.27 -12.05 25.68
C ALA A 310 15.64 -12.09 24.97
N SER A 311 16.63 -12.79 25.51
CA SER A 311 18.04 -12.76 25.06
C SER A 311 18.18 -13.09 23.58
N ALA A 312 17.57 -14.19 23.12
CA ALA A 312 17.62 -14.58 21.71
C ALA A 312 16.87 -13.57 20.81
N CYS A 313 15.74 -13.02 21.28
CA CYS A 313 14.98 -12.03 20.56
C CYS A 313 15.77 -10.72 20.37
N LEU A 314 16.41 -10.24 21.43
CA LEU A 314 17.23 -9.03 21.42
C LEU A 314 18.48 -9.19 20.56
N SER A 315 19.11 -10.38 20.61
CA SER A 315 20.26 -10.69 19.73
C SER A 315 19.87 -10.61 18.25
N LEU A 316 18.72 -11.20 17.88
CA LEU A 316 18.20 -11.10 16.52
C LEU A 316 17.81 -9.66 16.15
N LEU A 317 17.20 -8.91 17.07
CA LEU A 317 16.82 -7.51 16.83
C LEU A 317 18.04 -6.64 16.51
N LYS A 318 19.19 -6.86 17.14
CA LYS A 318 20.45 -6.16 16.86
C LYS A 318 20.97 -6.41 15.44
N THR A 319 20.64 -7.55 14.82
CA THR A 319 21.09 -7.86 13.46
C THR A 319 20.21 -7.25 12.37
N VAL A 320 18.95 -6.93 12.67
CA VAL A 320 17.95 -6.46 11.68
C VAL A 320 17.51 -5.01 11.89
N ALA A 321 17.84 -4.41 13.03
CA ALA A 321 17.57 -3.01 13.36
C ALA A 321 18.86 -2.31 13.81
N HIS A 322 18.83 -0.98 13.92
CA HIS A 322 19.97 -0.26 14.51
C HIS A 322 20.25 -0.72 15.94
N GLU A 323 21.51 -0.91 16.28
CA GLU A 323 21.96 -1.46 17.58
C GLU A 323 21.37 -0.72 18.80
N TYR A 324 21.20 0.61 18.70
CA TYR A 324 20.63 1.43 19.76
C TYR A 324 19.19 1.02 20.12
N VAL A 325 18.40 0.49 19.15
CA VAL A 325 16.99 0.08 19.38
C VAL A 325 16.89 -1.04 20.41
N ALA A 326 17.72 -2.05 20.26
CA ALA A 326 17.74 -3.17 21.22
C ALA A 326 18.33 -2.75 22.57
N THR A 327 19.34 -1.86 22.56
CA THR A 327 19.97 -1.33 23.79
C THR A 327 18.99 -0.46 24.58
N GLU A 328 18.27 0.42 23.92
CA GLU A 328 17.22 1.24 24.56
C GLU A 328 16.11 0.39 25.15
N LEU A 329 15.71 -0.66 24.44
CA LEU A 329 14.68 -1.58 24.93
C LEU A 329 15.13 -2.30 26.21
N MET A 330 16.40 -2.73 26.29
CA MET A 330 16.98 -3.35 27.50
C MET A 330 17.11 -2.39 28.69
N GLN A 331 17.33 -1.10 28.45
CA GLN A 331 17.45 -0.10 29.51
C GLN A 331 16.11 0.28 30.16
N ARG A 332 14.99 0.02 29.46
CA ARG A 332 13.63 0.34 29.94
C ARG A 332 13.05 -0.76 30.85
N TYR A 333 13.62 -1.97 30.84
CA TYR A 333 13.14 -3.15 31.54
C TYR A 333 14.26 -3.94 32.22
#